data_5169991a957c559e7428c4b83c150c19
#
_entry.id   5169991a957c559e7428c4b83c150c19
#
_cell.length_a   1.000
_cell.length_b   1.000
_cell.length_c   1.000
_cell.angle_alpha   90.00
_cell.angle_beta   90.00
_cell.angle_gamma   90.00
#
_symmetry.space_group_name_H-M   'P 1'
#
loop_
_entity.id
_entity.type
_entity.pdbx_description
1 polymer ?
#
loop_
_entity_poly.entity_id
_entity_poly.type
_entity_poly.pdbx_seq_one_letter_code
_entity_poly.pdbx_strand_id
1 'polypeptide(L)'
;MSATISPTQHPHRVLLHNEIHARPPEAMSAPLAIAHIVMLADAAEREASRAHVAALLRDHHLALPDAGTTHLRMDLGAFRLRWELHTEFVSWTFMVPAAVESFGEREPVSAIASVPREWLAALPGQCLCSLNLWVLPTHTFGSGSLIKHVLHEDTLLASTVADGHGEVYTDFAIHADGFSRMVLLAGGMTQRRLGRLVQRLLEIETYRMAALLGLPAAREASAVLAFAERELAELANAIRTANRDDEPALLDRLTRLAGQVESQYAATHSRFSASSAYFELVDRRIKDIAESRLAGMQTIGEFMDRRLTLARSTCEWAARRQDALSQRVSRMSNLLRTRVEIEQQQSSQALLATMNQRQDLQLKLQSTVEGLSVAAITYYIVGLVTYLAKGGKALGWPLSPESTAAIAIPLVAVSVWLSLRRLHHRLFRKH
;
A
#
# COMPACT_ATOMS: atom_id res chain seq x y z
N MET A 1 19.39 50.98 12.56
CA MET A 1 19.01 49.56 12.52
C MET A 1 18.07 49.37 11.35
N SER A 2 18.57 48.83 10.24
CA SER A 2 17.78 48.59 9.05
C SER A 2 16.89 47.36 9.30
N ALA A 3 15.57 47.56 9.36
CA ALA A 3 14.63 46.46 9.52
C ALA A 3 14.68 45.62 8.24
N THR A 4 15.25 44.42 8.32
CA THR A 4 15.27 43.45 7.20
C THR A 4 13.81 43.01 7.01
N ILE A 5 13.16 43.48 5.95
CA ILE A 5 11.83 43.01 5.54
C ILE A 5 12.01 41.59 5.00
N SER A 6 11.81 40.61 5.85
CA SER A 6 11.85 39.21 5.44
C SER A 6 10.44 38.74 5.08
N PRO A 7 10.22 38.09 3.93
CA PRO A 7 8.91 37.53 3.59
C PRO A 7 8.51 36.46 4.62
N THR A 8 7.21 36.19 4.73
CA THR A 8 6.67 35.15 5.62
C THR A 8 7.35 33.81 5.33
N GLN A 9 7.97 33.24 6.35
CA GLN A 9 8.72 31.97 6.22
C GLN A 9 7.78 30.78 6.31
N HIS A 10 7.99 29.78 5.44
CA HIS A 10 7.27 28.51 5.57
C HIS A 10 7.66 27.81 6.90
N PRO A 11 6.71 27.24 7.67
CA PRO A 11 6.99 26.61 8.98
C PRO A 11 8.10 25.57 8.95
N HIS A 12 8.19 24.81 7.86
CA HIS A 12 9.19 23.74 7.70
C HIS A 12 10.49 24.19 7.01
N ARG A 13 10.66 25.47 6.69
CA ARG A 13 11.84 25.94 5.92
C ARG A 13 13.16 25.56 6.57
N VAL A 14 13.31 25.82 7.88
CA VAL A 14 14.54 25.51 8.62
C VAL A 14 14.75 24.00 8.72
N LEU A 15 13.69 23.24 9.00
CA LEU A 15 13.72 21.77 9.05
C LEU A 15 14.20 21.19 7.73
N LEU A 16 13.59 21.60 6.62
CA LEU A 16 13.94 21.12 5.27
C LEU A 16 15.36 21.53 4.86
N HIS A 17 15.79 22.74 5.20
CA HIS A 17 17.14 23.19 4.94
C HIS A 17 18.18 22.38 5.73
N ASN A 18 17.90 22.11 7.00
CA ASN A 18 18.80 21.35 7.86
C ASN A 18 18.87 19.88 7.42
N GLU A 19 17.79 19.29 6.89
CA GLU A 19 17.78 17.91 6.41
C GLU A 19 18.80 17.67 5.27
N ILE A 20 18.93 18.63 4.34
CA ILE A 20 19.92 18.54 3.24
C ILE A 20 21.37 18.58 3.79
N HIS A 21 21.58 19.27 4.88
CA HIS A 21 22.91 19.44 5.49
C HIS A 21 23.20 18.45 6.63
N ALA A 22 22.20 17.64 7.02
CA ALA A 22 22.24 16.83 8.23
C ALA A 22 23.36 15.78 8.24
N ARG A 23 23.76 15.25 7.08
CA ARG A 23 24.68 14.11 6.97
C ARG A 23 25.87 14.36 6.03
N PRO A 24 26.70 15.41 6.27
CA PRO A 24 27.85 15.66 5.43
C PRO A 24 28.86 14.49 5.55
N PRO A 25 29.58 14.13 4.48
CA PRO A 25 30.63 13.13 4.57
C PRO A 25 31.72 13.56 5.58
N GLU A 26 32.15 12.62 6.40
CA GLU A 26 33.23 12.85 7.36
C GLU A 26 34.60 12.83 6.67
N ALA A 27 35.50 13.70 7.06
CA ALA A 27 36.88 13.64 6.60
C ALA A 27 37.59 12.43 7.25
N MET A 28 38.15 11.54 6.43
CA MET A 28 38.80 10.31 6.88
C MET A 28 40.25 10.24 6.39
N SER A 29 41.08 9.59 7.16
CA SER A 29 42.49 9.30 6.79
C SER A 29 42.80 7.82 7.00
N ALA A 30 43.56 7.24 6.07
CA ALA A 30 44.08 5.90 6.20
C ALA A 30 45.36 5.93 7.07
N PRO A 31 45.64 4.86 7.84
CA PRO A 31 44.93 3.60 7.97
C PRO A 31 43.76 3.68 8.95
N LEU A 32 42.62 3.03 8.61
CA LEU A 32 41.38 3.06 9.38
C LEU A 32 40.66 1.71 9.30
N ALA A 33 40.18 1.19 10.43
CA ALA A 33 39.27 0.07 10.50
C ALA A 33 37.83 0.60 10.75
N ILE A 34 36.89 0.10 10.03
CA ILE A 34 35.47 0.50 10.10
C ILE A 34 34.62 -0.77 10.25
N ALA A 35 33.71 -0.78 11.22
CA ALA A 35 32.67 -1.76 11.31
C ALA A 35 31.32 -1.05 11.12
N HIS A 36 30.54 -1.50 10.17
CA HIS A 36 29.23 -0.92 9.83
C HIS A 36 28.15 -1.96 10.05
N ILE A 37 27.15 -1.65 10.87
CA ILE A 37 26.02 -2.52 11.20
C ILE A 37 24.73 -1.78 10.88
N VAL A 38 23.83 -2.46 10.19
CA VAL A 38 22.50 -1.94 9.84
C VAL A 38 21.46 -2.83 10.50
N MET A 39 20.67 -2.22 11.37
CA MET A 39 19.58 -2.87 12.08
C MET A 39 18.24 -2.47 11.42
N LEU A 40 17.51 -3.43 10.85
CA LEU A 40 16.13 -3.23 10.43
C LEU A 40 15.29 -2.95 11.67
N ALA A 41 14.54 -1.86 11.69
CA ALA A 41 13.91 -1.37 12.90
C ALA A 41 12.53 -0.75 12.60
N ASP A 42 11.53 -1.16 13.35
CA ASP A 42 10.22 -0.52 13.37
C ASP A 42 10.26 0.85 14.11
N ALA A 43 9.11 1.49 14.29
CA ALA A 43 9.04 2.80 14.96
C ALA A 43 9.48 2.73 16.43
N ALA A 44 9.12 1.67 17.14
CA ALA A 44 9.48 1.48 18.56
C ALA A 44 10.97 1.14 18.71
N GLU A 45 11.50 0.29 17.85
CA GLU A 45 12.92 -0.08 17.83
C GLU A 45 13.82 1.10 17.44
N ARG A 46 13.37 1.97 16.52
CA ARG A 46 14.07 3.22 16.21
C ARG A 46 14.16 4.17 17.40
N GLU A 47 13.08 4.29 18.18
CA GLU A 47 13.12 5.08 19.43
C GLU A 47 13.97 4.40 20.49
N ALA A 48 13.90 3.08 20.62
CA ALA A 48 14.81 2.32 21.50
C ALA A 48 16.28 2.51 21.11
N SER A 49 16.61 2.63 19.81
CA SER A 49 17.97 2.90 19.35
C SER A 49 18.48 4.27 19.81
N ARG A 50 17.61 5.27 19.88
CA ARG A 50 17.94 6.60 20.42
C ARG A 50 18.26 6.53 21.93
N ALA A 51 17.45 5.79 22.68
CA ALA A 51 17.70 5.54 24.11
C ALA A 51 19.00 4.74 24.33
N HIS A 52 19.29 3.79 23.45
CA HIS A 52 20.47 2.94 23.50
C HIS A 52 21.76 3.74 23.26
N VAL A 53 21.79 4.63 22.26
CA VAL A 53 22.94 5.52 22.05
C VAL A 53 23.06 6.54 23.20
N ALA A 54 21.95 7.05 23.73
CA ALA A 54 21.97 7.96 24.87
C ALA A 54 22.54 7.31 26.14
N ALA A 55 22.34 6.00 26.36
CA ALA A 55 22.95 5.27 27.45
C ALA A 55 24.48 5.24 27.31
N LEU A 56 25.00 4.91 26.12
CA LEU A 56 26.44 4.92 25.85
C LEU A 56 27.07 6.30 26.10
N LEU A 57 26.39 7.36 25.65
CA LEU A 57 26.90 8.73 25.83
C LEU A 57 26.93 9.16 27.31
N ARG A 58 25.94 8.73 28.11
CA ARG A 58 25.95 8.97 29.58
C ARG A 58 27.15 8.31 30.24
N ASP A 59 27.46 7.06 29.87
CA ASP A 59 28.62 6.34 30.43
C ASP A 59 29.96 7.02 30.11
N HIS A 60 29.99 7.73 28.97
CA HIS A 60 31.15 8.55 28.56
C HIS A 60 31.05 10.02 28.96
N HIS A 61 30.05 10.42 29.78
CA HIS A 61 29.83 11.81 30.23
C HIS A 61 29.70 12.82 29.08
N LEU A 62 29.06 12.42 27.96
CA LEU A 62 28.89 13.23 26.77
C LEU A 62 27.45 13.78 26.71
N ALA A 63 27.25 14.83 25.90
CA ALA A 63 25.95 15.43 25.67
C ALA A 63 24.98 14.43 25.01
N LEU A 64 23.75 14.38 25.52
CA LEU A 64 22.72 13.48 25.00
C LEU A 64 22.10 14.05 23.72
N PRO A 65 21.62 13.19 22.81
CA PRO A 65 20.91 13.62 21.62
C PRO A 65 19.53 14.16 21.97
N ASP A 66 19.12 15.23 21.30
CA ASP A 66 17.75 15.75 21.37
C ASP A 66 16.74 14.76 20.76
N ALA A 67 15.46 14.87 21.15
CA ALA A 67 14.39 14.02 20.62
C ALA A 67 14.24 14.05 19.07
N GLY A 68 14.62 15.18 18.44
CA GLY A 68 14.63 15.34 16.97
C GLY A 68 15.90 14.86 16.27
N THR A 69 16.93 14.41 17.01
CA THR A 69 18.21 14.01 16.42
C THR A 69 18.04 12.72 15.58
N THR A 70 18.38 12.79 14.30
CA THR A 70 18.36 11.65 13.36
C THR A 70 19.74 11.15 12.99
N HIS A 71 20.78 11.85 13.38
CA HIS A 71 22.17 11.45 13.15
C HIS A 71 23.06 11.99 14.26
N LEU A 72 24.11 11.25 14.55
CA LEU A 72 25.06 11.59 15.60
C LEU A 72 26.46 11.14 15.19
N ARG A 73 27.48 11.94 15.56
CA ARG A 73 28.90 11.61 15.43
C ARG A 73 29.58 11.95 16.71
N MET A 74 30.24 10.98 17.31
CA MET A 74 30.92 11.12 18.59
C MET A 74 32.24 10.42 18.58
N ASP A 75 33.23 11.03 19.21
CA ASP A 75 34.48 10.40 19.56
C ASP A 75 34.42 9.94 21.02
N LEU A 76 34.54 8.62 21.22
CA LEU A 76 34.48 7.96 22.53
C LEU A 76 35.86 7.55 23.03
N GLY A 77 36.93 8.06 22.43
CA GLY A 77 38.30 7.76 22.75
C GLY A 77 38.74 6.41 22.17
N ALA A 78 38.16 5.30 22.60
CA ALA A 78 38.50 3.97 22.08
C ALA A 78 38.01 3.74 20.63
N PHE A 79 36.95 4.40 20.24
CA PHE A 79 36.41 4.36 18.88
C PHE A 79 35.57 5.62 18.61
N ARG A 80 35.39 5.92 17.34
CA ARG A 80 34.39 6.92 16.89
C ARG A 80 33.15 6.23 16.48
N LEU A 81 31.99 6.77 16.89
CA LEU A 81 30.64 6.30 16.53
C LEU A 81 29.97 7.29 15.58
N ARG A 82 29.40 6.76 14.49
CA ARG A 82 28.37 7.43 13.69
C ARG A 82 27.10 6.61 13.76
N TRP A 83 26.05 7.22 14.28
CA TRP A 83 24.71 6.66 14.34
C TRP A 83 23.77 7.47 13.44
N GLU A 84 22.98 6.80 12.62
CA GLU A 84 22.02 7.43 11.70
C GLU A 84 20.70 6.69 11.69
N LEU A 85 19.63 7.44 11.87
CA LEU A 85 18.24 6.95 11.84
C LEU A 85 17.67 7.12 10.45
N HIS A 86 17.22 6.04 9.86
CA HIS A 86 16.51 6.00 8.56
C HIS A 86 15.04 5.60 8.74
N THR A 87 14.28 5.58 7.65
CA THR A 87 12.84 5.27 7.69
C THR A 87 12.58 3.85 8.14
N GLU A 88 13.39 2.87 7.71
CA GLU A 88 13.17 1.44 7.96
C GLU A 88 14.31 0.78 8.74
N PHE A 89 15.40 1.47 8.93
CA PHE A 89 16.58 0.90 9.60
C PHE A 89 17.38 1.97 10.35
N VAL A 90 18.29 1.50 11.19
CA VAL A 90 19.28 2.29 11.92
C VAL A 90 20.66 1.81 11.53
N SER A 91 21.56 2.73 11.16
CA SER A 91 22.94 2.40 10.87
C SER A 91 23.87 2.84 12.00
N TRP A 92 24.79 1.94 12.33
CA TRP A 92 25.82 2.10 13.35
C TRP A 92 27.19 1.89 12.70
N THR A 93 28.02 2.93 12.69
CA THR A 93 29.35 2.85 12.10
C THR A 93 30.39 3.15 13.16
N PHE A 94 31.23 2.19 13.43
CA PHE A 94 32.34 2.25 14.41
C PHE A 94 33.62 2.40 13.64
N MET A 95 34.49 3.32 14.05
CA MET A 95 35.76 3.63 13.37
C MET A 95 36.90 3.70 14.37
N VAL A 96 37.98 3.01 14.05
CA VAL A 96 39.17 2.96 14.88
C VAL A 96 40.42 3.17 13.99
N PRO A 97 41.39 4.04 14.36
CA PRO A 97 42.66 4.08 13.68
C PRO A 97 43.27 2.68 13.65
N ALA A 98 43.73 2.23 12.50
CA ALA A 98 44.34 0.91 12.38
C ALA A 98 45.88 1.04 12.43
N ALA A 99 46.55 0.12 13.14
CA ALA A 99 48.01 0.05 13.12
C ALA A 99 48.46 -0.67 11.85
N VAL A 100 49.32 -0.06 11.05
CA VAL A 100 49.83 -0.65 9.78
C VAL A 100 50.58 -1.98 10.03
N GLU A 101 51.22 -2.12 11.18
CA GLU A 101 51.94 -3.32 11.60
C GLU A 101 51.04 -4.55 11.82
N SER A 102 49.74 -4.35 12.02
CA SER A 102 48.75 -5.44 12.20
C SER A 102 48.32 -6.11 10.90
N PHE A 103 48.78 -5.65 9.73
CA PHE A 103 48.33 -6.12 8.41
C PHE A 103 49.29 -7.15 7.76
N GLY A 104 50.13 -7.82 8.48
CA GLY A 104 51.08 -8.80 7.92
C GLY A 104 50.46 -10.21 7.78
N GLU A 105 50.70 -11.04 8.79
CA GLU A 105 50.36 -12.48 8.77
C GLU A 105 49.06 -12.83 9.54
N ARG A 106 48.43 -11.86 10.18
CA ARG A 106 47.20 -12.07 10.99
C ARG A 106 46.04 -11.33 10.42
N GLU A 107 44.85 -11.87 10.70
CA GLU A 107 43.57 -11.19 10.39
C GLU A 107 43.56 -9.81 11.08
N PRO A 108 43.27 -8.72 10.35
CA PRO A 108 43.28 -7.38 10.90
C PRO A 108 42.16 -7.21 11.92
N VAL A 109 42.48 -6.47 12.98
CA VAL A 109 41.48 -6.23 14.05
C VAL A 109 40.32 -5.42 13.49
N SER A 110 39.09 -5.92 13.70
CA SER A 110 37.89 -5.18 13.36
C SER A 110 37.64 -4.06 14.37
N ALA A 111 37.09 -2.93 13.91
CA ALA A 111 36.70 -1.83 14.79
C ALA A 111 35.69 -2.24 15.89
N ILE A 112 34.92 -3.31 15.66
CA ILE A 112 33.98 -3.84 16.63
C ILE A 112 34.64 -4.36 17.91
N ALA A 113 35.89 -4.75 17.84
CA ALA A 113 36.67 -5.23 19.01
C ALA A 113 36.86 -4.16 20.10
N SER A 114 36.78 -2.89 19.74
CA SER A 114 36.86 -1.75 20.66
C SER A 114 35.52 -1.33 21.26
N VAL A 115 34.41 -1.95 20.83
CA VAL A 115 33.06 -1.63 21.28
C VAL A 115 32.67 -2.56 22.44
N PRO A 116 32.01 -2.07 23.51
CA PRO A 116 31.57 -2.93 24.61
C PRO A 116 30.64 -4.03 24.12
N ARG A 117 31.00 -5.29 24.35
CA ARG A 117 30.27 -6.46 23.78
C ARG A 117 28.81 -6.55 24.18
N GLU A 118 28.51 -6.29 25.46
CA GLU A 118 27.14 -6.37 25.99
C GLU A 118 26.27 -5.27 25.36
N TRP A 119 26.80 -4.06 25.21
CA TRP A 119 26.10 -2.96 24.57
C TRP A 119 25.86 -3.27 23.08
N LEU A 120 26.84 -3.83 22.38
CA LEU A 120 26.71 -4.22 20.98
C LEU A 120 25.66 -5.33 20.78
N ALA A 121 25.63 -6.34 21.67
CA ALA A 121 24.68 -7.43 21.63
C ALA A 121 23.22 -6.98 21.88
N ALA A 122 23.05 -5.81 22.52
CA ALA A 122 21.75 -5.24 22.84
C ALA A 122 21.27 -4.19 21.82
N LEU A 123 21.87 -4.11 20.63
CA LEU A 123 21.42 -3.18 19.58
C LEU A 123 19.97 -3.47 19.20
N PRO A 124 19.06 -2.46 19.24
CA PRO A 124 17.66 -2.64 18.92
C PRO A 124 17.43 -2.97 17.44
N GLY A 125 16.47 -3.85 17.16
CA GLY A 125 16.09 -4.28 15.81
C GLY A 125 16.75 -5.59 15.39
N GLN A 126 16.68 -5.89 14.10
CA GLN A 126 17.25 -7.11 13.50
C GLN A 126 18.40 -6.76 12.56
N CYS A 127 19.53 -7.42 12.71
CA CYS A 127 20.69 -7.18 11.86
C CYS A 127 20.38 -7.54 10.40
N LEU A 128 20.37 -6.52 9.55
CA LEU A 128 20.16 -6.65 8.10
C LEU A 128 21.47 -6.87 7.36
N CYS A 129 22.49 -6.10 7.69
CA CYS A 129 23.84 -6.30 7.19
C CYS A 129 24.89 -5.82 8.20
N SER A 130 26.07 -6.41 8.11
CA SER A 130 27.23 -6.04 8.88
C SER A 130 28.47 -6.17 7.99
N LEU A 131 29.31 -5.14 7.99
CA LEU A 131 30.47 -5.02 7.11
C LEU A 131 31.69 -4.57 7.90
N ASN A 132 32.82 -5.28 7.76
CA ASN A 132 34.13 -4.83 8.14
C ASN A 132 34.85 -4.23 6.92
N LEU A 133 35.23 -2.97 6.99
CA LEU A 133 35.95 -2.26 5.94
C LEU A 133 37.31 -1.77 6.50
N TRP A 134 38.36 -2.22 5.90
CA TRP A 134 39.72 -1.72 6.20
C TRP A 134 40.16 -0.76 5.11
N VAL A 135 40.54 0.45 5.50
CA VAL A 135 41.08 1.49 4.63
C VAL A 135 42.56 1.61 4.85
N LEU A 136 43.33 1.30 3.84
CA LEU A 136 44.81 1.27 3.90
C LEU A 136 45.42 2.24 2.89
N PRO A 137 46.60 2.77 3.15
CA PRO A 137 47.39 3.44 2.11
C PRO A 137 47.75 2.47 0.98
N THR A 138 47.79 2.93 -0.27
CA THR A 138 48.09 2.09 -1.46
C THR A 138 49.42 1.36 -1.39
N HIS A 139 50.41 1.93 -0.70
CA HIS A 139 51.74 1.35 -0.60
C HIS A 139 51.95 0.58 0.71
N THR A 140 50.87 0.11 1.35
CA THR A 140 51.02 -0.72 2.57
C THR A 140 51.68 -2.05 2.22
N PHE A 141 52.82 -2.33 2.86
CA PHE A 141 53.50 -3.62 2.71
C PHE A 141 52.57 -4.75 3.14
N GLY A 142 52.47 -5.81 2.33
CA GLY A 142 51.63 -6.95 2.63
C GLY A 142 50.13 -6.79 2.28
N SER A 143 49.71 -5.70 1.62
CA SER A 143 48.31 -5.52 1.20
C SER A 143 47.75 -6.69 0.35
N GLY A 144 48.57 -7.26 -0.54
CA GLY A 144 48.18 -8.44 -1.33
C GLY A 144 48.01 -9.70 -0.47
N SER A 145 48.83 -9.89 0.56
CA SER A 145 48.70 -10.99 1.53
C SER A 145 47.45 -10.79 2.38
N LEU A 146 47.19 -9.57 2.84
CA LEU A 146 45.99 -9.24 3.59
C LEU A 146 44.69 -9.59 2.81
N ILE A 147 44.61 -9.19 1.53
CA ILE A 147 43.42 -9.46 0.67
C ILE A 147 43.14 -10.96 0.64
N LYS A 148 44.17 -11.79 0.43
CA LYS A 148 44.09 -13.26 0.42
C LYS A 148 43.69 -13.88 1.76
N HIS A 149 44.07 -13.27 2.88
CA HIS A 149 43.71 -13.76 4.22
C HIS A 149 42.31 -13.36 4.65
N VAL A 150 41.85 -12.20 4.19
CA VAL A 150 40.59 -11.59 4.63
C VAL A 150 39.41 -11.96 3.75
N LEU A 151 39.65 -12.19 2.44
CA LEU A 151 38.62 -12.43 1.42
C LEU A 151 38.82 -13.81 0.77
N HIS A 152 37.70 -14.40 0.31
CA HIS A 152 37.69 -15.67 -0.42
C HIS A 152 38.17 -15.45 -1.86
N GLU A 153 39.27 -16.11 -2.28
CA GLU A 153 39.83 -15.95 -3.63
C GLU A 153 38.82 -16.31 -4.74
N ASP A 154 38.01 -17.36 -4.55
CA ASP A 154 37.05 -17.86 -5.55
C ASP A 154 35.93 -16.87 -5.89
N THR A 155 35.62 -15.97 -4.98
CA THR A 155 34.53 -14.97 -5.12
C THR A 155 35.04 -13.55 -5.11
N LEU A 156 36.38 -13.37 -5.19
CA LEU A 156 37.03 -12.07 -5.09
C LEU A 156 36.62 -11.16 -6.26
N LEU A 157 36.22 -9.95 -5.90
CA LEU A 157 35.89 -8.84 -6.78
C LEU A 157 36.88 -7.71 -6.52
N ALA A 158 37.24 -6.99 -7.55
CA ALA A 158 38.08 -5.83 -7.40
C ALA A 158 37.82 -4.78 -8.48
N SER A 159 37.82 -3.52 -8.06
CA SER A 159 37.71 -2.36 -8.94
C SER A 159 38.67 -1.29 -8.55
N THR A 160 39.22 -0.56 -9.52
CA THR A 160 39.74 0.76 -9.22
C THR A 160 38.54 1.69 -8.99
N VAL A 161 38.65 2.63 -8.06
CA VAL A 161 37.60 3.55 -7.67
C VAL A 161 38.12 4.99 -7.58
N ALA A 162 37.16 5.93 -7.53
CA ALA A 162 37.47 7.34 -7.45
C ALA A 162 38.41 7.81 -8.59
N ASP A 163 38.08 7.45 -9.84
CA ASP A 163 38.86 7.76 -11.05
C ASP A 163 40.32 7.25 -10.97
N GLY A 164 40.52 6.04 -10.45
CA GLY A 164 41.84 5.43 -10.34
C GLY A 164 42.68 5.84 -9.12
N HIS A 165 42.10 6.60 -8.18
CA HIS A 165 42.78 7.03 -6.98
C HIS A 165 42.68 6.05 -5.80
N GLY A 166 42.04 4.91 -5.98
CA GLY A 166 41.97 3.83 -4.99
C GLY A 166 41.57 2.52 -5.64
N GLU A 167 41.71 1.44 -4.88
CA GLU A 167 41.30 0.11 -5.27
C GLU A 167 40.45 -0.49 -4.17
N VAL A 168 39.31 -1.08 -4.51
CA VAL A 168 38.42 -1.77 -3.58
C VAL A 168 38.38 -3.25 -3.90
N TYR A 169 38.45 -4.07 -2.85
CA TYR A 169 38.39 -5.52 -2.90
C TYR A 169 37.30 -6.03 -1.96
N THR A 170 36.48 -6.96 -2.39
CA THR A 170 35.45 -7.59 -1.61
C THR A 170 35.04 -8.94 -2.21
N ASP A 171 34.43 -9.80 -1.42
CA ASP A 171 33.80 -11.05 -1.90
C ASP A 171 32.28 -11.07 -1.69
N PHE A 172 31.73 -10.05 -1.04
CA PHE A 172 30.33 -9.95 -0.63
C PHE A 172 29.80 -11.19 0.11
N ALA A 173 30.68 -12.02 0.66
CA ALA A 173 30.33 -13.17 1.46
C ALA A 173 30.19 -12.78 2.94
N ILE A 174 29.30 -13.48 3.66
CA ILE A 174 29.23 -13.38 5.12
C ILE A 174 30.24 -14.38 5.67
N HIS A 175 31.21 -13.89 6.42
CA HIS A 175 32.26 -14.71 7.04
C HIS A 175 31.80 -15.30 8.39
N ALA A 176 32.64 -16.15 8.99
CA ALA A 176 32.30 -16.86 10.23
C ALA A 176 32.02 -15.94 11.44
N ASP A 177 32.51 -14.71 11.42
CA ASP A 177 32.23 -13.66 12.40
C ASP A 177 30.88 -12.95 12.16
N GLY A 178 30.15 -13.32 11.11
CA GLY A 178 28.86 -12.72 10.72
C GLY A 178 28.99 -11.45 9.88
N PHE A 179 30.21 -10.99 9.56
CA PHE A 179 30.44 -9.77 8.79
C PHE A 179 30.80 -10.07 7.33
N SER A 180 30.31 -9.27 6.41
CA SER A 180 30.91 -9.13 5.09
C SER A 180 32.21 -8.31 5.20
N ARG A 181 33.08 -8.43 4.21
CA ARG A 181 34.42 -7.86 4.28
C ARG A 181 34.75 -7.06 3.04
N MET A 182 35.45 -5.94 3.26
CA MET A 182 35.92 -5.06 2.19
C MET A 182 37.27 -4.46 2.55
N VAL A 183 38.15 -4.37 1.59
CA VAL A 183 39.47 -3.69 1.72
C VAL A 183 39.52 -2.57 0.71
N LEU A 184 39.84 -1.35 1.16
CA LEU A 184 40.03 -0.17 0.33
C LEU A 184 41.50 0.28 0.42
N LEU A 185 42.21 0.18 -0.67
CA LEU A 185 43.55 0.77 -0.82
C LEU A 185 43.37 2.21 -1.28
N ALA A 186 43.65 3.16 -0.39
CA ALA A 186 43.46 4.59 -0.62
C ALA A 186 44.74 5.21 -1.18
N GLY A 187 44.68 5.70 -2.42
CA GLY A 187 45.74 6.47 -3.06
C GLY A 187 45.73 7.94 -2.64
N GLY A 188 46.29 8.81 -3.47
CA GLY A 188 46.44 10.24 -3.21
C GLY A 188 45.15 11.04 -3.15
N MET A 189 44.17 10.61 -2.31
CA MET A 189 42.89 11.27 -2.12
C MET A 189 42.93 12.24 -0.94
N THR A 190 42.22 13.37 -1.05
CA THR A 190 41.96 14.24 0.10
C THR A 190 41.08 13.51 1.12
N GLN A 191 41.21 13.84 2.41
CA GLN A 191 40.42 13.23 3.49
C GLN A 191 38.91 13.30 3.25
N ARG A 192 38.40 14.41 2.69
CA ARG A 192 37.00 14.57 2.35
C ARG A 192 36.57 13.67 1.18
N ARG A 193 37.44 13.47 0.17
CA ARG A 193 37.16 12.56 -0.95
C ARG A 193 37.12 11.10 -0.47
N LEU A 194 38.06 10.72 0.37
CA LEU A 194 38.13 9.41 1.00
C LEU A 194 36.85 9.13 1.83
N GLY A 195 36.44 10.07 2.69
CA GLY A 195 35.24 9.91 3.48
C GLY A 195 33.95 9.77 2.64
N ARG A 196 33.86 10.50 1.52
CA ARG A 196 32.75 10.30 0.58
C ARG A 196 32.77 8.93 -0.08
N LEU A 197 33.92 8.44 -0.48
CA LEU A 197 34.07 7.11 -1.07
C LEU A 197 33.66 6.01 -0.08
N VAL A 198 34.19 6.07 1.13
CA VAL A 198 33.84 5.13 2.22
C VAL A 198 32.35 5.14 2.45
N GLN A 199 31.72 6.29 2.58
CA GLN A 199 30.26 6.38 2.77
C GLN A 199 29.50 5.69 1.64
N ARG A 200 29.89 5.90 0.37
CA ARG A 200 29.25 5.26 -0.79
C ARG A 200 29.40 3.74 -0.77
N LEU A 201 30.57 3.23 -0.37
CA LEU A 201 30.80 1.78 -0.23
C LEU A 201 29.92 1.17 0.86
N LEU A 202 29.79 1.82 2.02
CA LEU A 202 28.87 1.39 3.09
C LEU A 202 27.41 1.43 2.63
N GLU A 203 27.03 2.45 1.89
CA GLU A 203 25.68 2.60 1.33
C GLU A 203 25.37 1.54 0.25
N ILE A 204 26.33 1.13 -0.58
CA ILE A 204 26.14 0.02 -1.53
C ILE A 204 25.77 -1.25 -0.79
N GLU A 205 26.49 -1.59 0.28
CA GLU A 205 26.21 -2.79 1.08
C GLU A 205 24.85 -2.70 1.78
N THR A 206 24.54 -1.56 2.38
CA THR A 206 23.27 -1.31 3.04
C THR A 206 22.08 -1.42 2.08
N TYR A 207 22.15 -0.69 0.97
CA TYR A 207 21.01 -0.64 0.04
C TYR A 207 20.84 -1.93 -0.76
N ARG A 208 21.93 -2.65 -1.04
CA ARG A 208 21.89 -3.99 -1.63
C ARG A 208 21.02 -4.94 -0.78
N MET A 209 21.29 -4.98 0.51
CA MET A 209 20.56 -5.84 1.44
C MET A 209 19.11 -5.37 1.64
N ALA A 210 18.89 -4.07 1.78
CA ALA A 210 17.55 -3.50 1.88
C ALA A 210 16.69 -3.74 0.61
N ALA A 211 17.29 -3.65 -0.57
CA ALA A 211 16.62 -3.95 -1.84
C ALA A 211 16.17 -5.41 -1.93
N LEU A 212 17.02 -6.34 -1.47
CA LEU A 212 16.74 -7.77 -1.49
C LEU A 212 15.62 -8.21 -0.55
N LEU A 213 15.20 -7.39 0.42
CA LEU A 213 14.03 -7.68 1.28
C LEU A 213 12.72 -7.84 0.48
N GLY A 214 12.63 -7.28 -0.71
CA GLY A 214 11.49 -7.49 -1.60
C GLY A 214 11.41 -8.90 -2.21
N LEU A 215 12.54 -9.61 -2.32
CA LEU A 215 12.58 -10.90 -3.02
C LEU A 215 11.80 -12.01 -2.30
N PRO A 216 11.93 -12.23 -0.97
CA PRO A 216 11.07 -13.16 -0.24
C PRO A 216 9.59 -12.82 -0.39
N ALA A 217 9.22 -11.55 -0.21
CA ALA A 217 7.85 -11.09 -0.37
C ALA A 217 7.30 -11.34 -1.79
N ALA A 218 8.11 -11.13 -2.84
CA ALA A 218 7.72 -11.40 -4.22
C ALA A 218 7.51 -12.90 -4.49
N ARG A 219 8.32 -13.76 -3.90
CA ARG A 219 8.18 -15.22 -4.02
C ARG A 219 6.91 -15.72 -3.33
N GLU A 220 6.63 -15.23 -2.15
CA GLU A 220 5.42 -15.55 -1.39
C GLU A 220 4.17 -15.05 -2.12
N ALA A 221 4.16 -13.79 -2.56
CA ALA A 221 3.06 -13.21 -3.33
C ALA A 221 2.78 -13.98 -4.62
N SER A 222 3.79 -14.54 -5.28
CA SER A 222 3.64 -15.26 -6.56
C SER A 222 2.68 -16.45 -6.48
N ALA A 223 2.67 -17.19 -5.37
CA ALA A 223 1.77 -18.32 -5.16
C ALA A 223 0.32 -17.86 -5.00
N VAL A 224 0.10 -16.80 -4.20
CA VAL A 224 -1.22 -16.19 -3.98
C VAL A 224 -1.79 -15.61 -5.28
N LEU A 225 -0.95 -14.90 -6.03
CA LEU A 225 -1.35 -14.32 -7.32
C LEU A 225 -1.73 -15.39 -8.35
N ALA A 226 -0.97 -16.48 -8.42
CA ALA A 226 -1.30 -17.60 -9.32
C ALA A 226 -2.62 -18.28 -8.96
N PHE A 227 -2.94 -18.42 -7.69
CA PHE A 227 -4.23 -18.92 -7.24
C PHE A 227 -5.36 -17.94 -7.63
N ALA A 228 -5.21 -16.66 -7.29
CA ALA A 228 -6.24 -15.65 -7.55
C ALA A 228 -6.50 -15.45 -9.06
N GLU A 229 -5.49 -15.57 -9.92
CA GLU A 229 -5.67 -15.52 -11.38
C GLU A 229 -6.48 -16.70 -11.91
N ARG A 230 -6.25 -17.91 -11.40
CA ARG A 230 -7.05 -19.08 -11.77
C ARG A 230 -8.49 -18.94 -11.34
N GLU A 231 -8.72 -18.56 -10.07
CA GLU A 231 -10.06 -18.32 -9.53
C GLU A 231 -10.81 -17.24 -10.34
N LEU A 232 -10.11 -16.14 -10.71
CA LEU A 232 -10.69 -15.10 -11.56
C LEU A 232 -11.07 -15.62 -12.96
N ALA A 233 -10.25 -16.48 -13.55
CA ALA A 233 -10.54 -17.09 -14.86
C ALA A 233 -11.74 -18.04 -14.79
N GLU A 234 -11.86 -18.83 -13.72
CA GLU A 234 -13.02 -19.69 -13.46
C GLU A 234 -14.29 -18.86 -13.27
N LEU A 235 -14.22 -17.80 -12.44
CA LEU A 235 -15.34 -16.86 -12.26
C LEU A 235 -15.76 -16.19 -13.56
N ALA A 236 -14.82 -15.77 -14.40
CA ALA A 236 -15.10 -15.17 -15.70
C ALA A 236 -15.87 -16.14 -16.61
N ASN A 237 -15.49 -17.43 -16.64
CA ASN A 237 -16.22 -18.45 -17.38
C ASN A 237 -17.61 -18.71 -16.79
N ALA A 238 -17.71 -18.83 -15.46
CA ALA A 238 -18.99 -19.04 -14.78
C ALA A 238 -19.96 -17.89 -15.03
N ILE A 239 -19.52 -16.63 -14.93
CA ILE A 239 -20.35 -15.43 -15.19
C ILE A 239 -20.89 -15.42 -16.63
N ARG A 240 -20.10 -15.90 -17.61
CA ARG A 240 -20.51 -15.96 -19.02
C ARG A 240 -21.66 -16.93 -19.27
N THR A 241 -21.75 -18.00 -18.49
CA THR A 241 -22.75 -19.10 -18.64
C THR A 241 -23.81 -19.09 -17.55
N ALA A 242 -23.73 -18.18 -16.58
CA ALA A 242 -24.62 -18.12 -15.43
C ALA A 242 -26.06 -17.75 -15.79
N ASN A 243 -26.99 -18.40 -15.12
CA ASN A 243 -28.40 -18.00 -15.06
C ASN A 243 -28.58 -16.92 -13.96
N ARG A 244 -29.74 -16.29 -13.97
CA ARG A 244 -30.11 -15.23 -12.99
C ARG A 244 -29.89 -15.65 -11.53
N ASP A 245 -30.30 -16.86 -11.21
CA ASP A 245 -30.28 -17.37 -9.84
C ASP A 245 -28.84 -17.61 -9.33
N ASP A 246 -27.85 -17.76 -10.23
CA ASP A 246 -26.44 -18.01 -9.89
C ASP A 246 -25.66 -16.72 -9.64
N GLU A 247 -26.12 -15.58 -10.14
CA GLU A 247 -25.38 -14.31 -10.13
C GLU A 247 -25.04 -13.78 -8.73
N PRO A 248 -25.93 -13.84 -7.73
CA PRO A 248 -25.61 -13.40 -6.37
C PRO A 248 -24.46 -14.21 -5.75
N ALA A 249 -24.42 -15.52 -5.99
CA ALA A 249 -23.36 -16.39 -5.49
C ALA A 249 -22.01 -16.09 -6.16
N LEU A 250 -22.02 -15.80 -7.47
CA LEU A 250 -20.83 -15.40 -8.22
C LEU A 250 -20.32 -14.03 -7.77
N LEU A 251 -21.20 -13.09 -7.47
CA LEU A 251 -20.82 -11.78 -6.93
C LEU A 251 -20.18 -11.91 -5.54
N ASP A 252 -20.69 -12.78 -4.69
CA ASP A 252 -20.12 -13.04 -3.37
C ASP A 252 -18.73 -13.69 -3.48
N ARG A 253 -18.52 -14.69 -4.37
CA ARG A 253 -17.21 -15.28 -4.65
C ARG A 253 -16.22 -14.24 -5.17
N LEU A 254 -16.65 -13.39 -6.11
CA LEU A 254 -15.82 -12.34 -6.68
C LEU A 254 -15.45 -11.27 -5.65
N THR A 255 -16.37 -10.93 -4.74
CA THR A 255 -16.12 -9.99 -3.65
C THR A 255 -15.09 -10.54 -2.66
N ARG A 256 -15.15 -11.83 -2.34
CA ARG A 256 -14.14 -12.49 -1.50
C ARG A 256 -12.77 -12.50 -2.17
N LEU A 257 -12.72 -12.82 -3.46
CA LEU A 257 -11.48 -12.77 -4.25
C LEU A 257 -10.90 -11.36 -4.27
N ALA A 258 -11.74 -10.33 -4.46
CA ALA A 258 -11.32 -8.93 -4.41
C ALA A 258 -10.70 -8.58 -3.05
N GLY A 259 -11.31 -9.00 -1.95
CA GLY A 259 -10.77 -8.80 -0.61
C GLY A 259 -9.42 -9.48 -0.40
N GLN A 260 -9.22 -10.70 -0.91
CA GLN A 260 -7.95 -11.41 -0.83
C GLN A 260 -6.84 -10.71 -1.64
N VAL A 261 -7.14 -10.29 -2.87
CA VAL A 261 -6.20 -9.58 -3.74
C VAL A 261 -5.80 -8.24 -3.12
N GLU A 262 -6.74 -7.50 -2.59
CA GLU A 262 -6.50 -6.19 -1.96
C GLU A 262 -5.70 -6.33 -0.66
N SER A 263 -5.99 -7.35 0.16
CA SER A 263 -5.22 -7.66 1.36
C SER A 263 -3.76 -7.98 1.03
N GLN A 264 -3.52 -8.79 -0.01
CA GLN A 264 -2.17 -9.11 -0.48
C GLN A 264 -1.46 -7.86 -1.03
N TYR A 265 -2.18 -7.00 -1.76
CA TYR A 265 -1.66 -5.74 -2.25
C TYR A 265 -1.21 -4.84 -1.09
N ALA A 266 -2.05 -4.63 -0.10
CA ALA A 266 -1.74 -3.82 1.06
C ALA A 266 -0.52 -4.34 1.85
N ALA A 267 -0.36 -5.67 1.94
CA ALA A 267 0.75 -6.29 2.64
C ALA A 267 2.11 -6.14 1.95
N THR A 268 2.15 -6.02 0.62
CA THR A 268 3.40 -6.10 -0.16
C THR A 268 3.77 -4.83 -0.91
N HIS A 269 2.82 -3.95 -1.21
CA HIS A 269 3.04 -2.75 -2.04
C HIS A 269 4.13 -1.83 -1.48
N SER A 270 4.10 -1.55 -0.18
CA SER A 270 5.12 -0.71 0.47
C SER A 270 6.52 -1.34 0.37
N ARG A 271 6.63 -2.67 0.53
CA ARG A 271 7.90 -3.39 0.42
C ARG A 271 8.45 -3.37 -1.00
N PHE A 272 7.61 -3.57 -2.02
CA PHE A 272 8.05 -3.50 -3.41
C PHE A 272 8.48 -2.09 -3.81
N SER A 273 7.74 -1.07 -3.37
CA SER A 273 8.09 0.33 -3.59
C SER A 273 9.43 0.69 -2.95
N ALA A 274 9.64 0.31 -1.68
CA ALA A 274 10.90 0.52 -0.98
C ALA A 274 12.07 -0.21 -1.64
N SER A 275 11.88 -1.49 -2.02
CA SER A 275 12.91 -2.27 -2.70
C SER A 275 13.30 -1.66 -4.05
N SER A 276 12.34 -1.16 -4.82
CA SER A 276 12.61 -0.45 -6.09
C SER A 276 13.49 0.78 -5.87
N ALA A 277 13.15 1.60 -4.87
CA ALA A 277 13.95 2.78 -4.52
C ALA A 277 15.38 2.41 -4.09
N TYR A 278 15.54 1.33 -3.32
CA TYR A 278 16.87 0.86 -2.91
C TYR A 278 17.69 0.30 -4.09
N PHE A 279 17.08 -0.40 -5.05
CA PHE A 279 17.78 -0.81 -6.28
C PHE A 279 18.32 0.41 -7.06
N GLU A 280 17.53 1.46 -7.18
CA GLU A 280 17.96 2.71 -7.83
C GLU A 280 19.10 3.39 -7.06
N LEU A 281 19.08 3.35 -5.72
CA LEU A 281 20.15 3.87 -4.90
C LEU A 281 21.45 3.08 -5.08
N VAL A 282 21.40 1.75 -5.17
CA VAL A 282 22.57 0.92 -5.48
C VAL A 282 23.19 1.33 -6.80
N ASP A 283 22.40 1.42 -7.88
CA ASP A 283 22.89 1.83 -9.20
C ASP A 283 23.55 3.20 -9.17
N ARG A 284 22.95 4.14 -8.44
CA ARG A 284 23.51 5.49 -8.28
C ARG A 284 24.85 5.46 -7.53
N ARG A 285 24.93 4.70 -6.42
CA ARG A 285 26.16 4.62 -5.63
C ARG A 285 27.29 3.92 -6.39
N ILE A 286 26.99 2.91 -7.20
CA ILE A 286 27.97 2.26 -8.08
C ILE A 286 28.52 3.29 -9.09
N LYS A 287 27.68 4.11 -9.69
CA LYS A 287 28.15 5.20 -10.58
C LYS A 287 28.97 6.24 -9.82
N ASP A 288 28.54 6.58 -8.60
CA ASP A 288 29.20 7.60 -7.78
C ASP A 288 30.62 7.20 -7.32
N ILE A 289 30.94 5.90 -7.18
CA ILE A 289 32.28 5.46 -6.84
C ILE A 289 33.27 5.56 -8.01
N ALA A 290 32.77 5.86 -9.22
CA ALA A 290 33.57 6.02 -10.44
C ALA A 290 34.56 4.84 -10.61
N GLU A 291 33.98 3.61 -10.63
CA GLU A 291 34.79 2.40 -10.74
C GLU A 291 35.27 2.15 -12.17
N SER A 292 36.42 1.51 -12.26
CA SER A 292 36.91 0.92 -13.50
C SER A 292 37.53 -0.44 -13.25
N ARG A 293 37.69 -1.23 -14.31
CA ARG A 293 38.12 -2.63 -14.21
C ARG A 293 39.59 -2.74 -13.87
N LEU A 294 39.93 -3.58 -12.90
CA LEU A 294 41.27 -4.14 -12.70
C LEU A 294 41.44 -5.37 -13.64
N ALA A 295 42.65 -5.51 -14.20
CA ALA A 295 42.95 -6.59 -15.13
C ALA A 295 42.65 -7.97 -14.48
N GLY A 296 41.84 -8.79 -15.16
CA GLY A 296 41.50 -10.14 -14.69
C GLY A 296 40.44 -10.20 -13.59
N MET A 297 39.90 -9.06 -13.12
CA MET A 297 38.93 -9.01 -12.02
C MET A 297 37.57 -8.56 -12.50
N GLN A 298 36.53 -9.04 -11.84
CA GLN A 298 35.15 -8.56 -12.01
C GLN A 298 34.95 -7.31 -11.15
N THR A 299 34.24 -6.30 -11.71
CA THR A 299 33.92 -5.08 -10.96
C THR A 299 32.73 -5.29 -10.02
N ILE A 300 32.55 -4.37 -9.06
CA ILE A 300 31.38 -4.34 -8.16
C ILE A 300 30.10 -4.20 -8.98
N GLY A 301 30.06 -3.29 -9.97
CA GLY A 301 28.89 -3.06 -10.82
C GLY A 301 28.52 -4.28 -11.65
N GLU A 302 29.49 -4.92 -12.30
CA GLU A 302 29.24 -6.16 -13.06
C GLU A 302 28.69 -7.28 -12.17
N PHE A 303 29.15 -7.39 -10.95
CA PHE A 303 28.63 -8.35 -9.99
C PHE A 303 27.18 -8.01 -9.60
N MET A 304 26.92 -6.75 -9.25
CA MET A 304 25.60 -6.28 -8.86
C MET A 304 24.60 -6.43 -10.02
N ASP A 305 24.96 -6.00 -11.22
CA ASP A 305 24.11 -6.17 -12.41
C ASP A 305 23.71 -7.63 -12.62
N ARG A 306 24.64 -8.54 -12.53
CA ARG A 306 24.35 -9.97 -12.72
C ARG A 306 23.50 -10.57 -11.60
N ARG A 307 23.71 -10.15 -10.34
CA ARG A 307 23.06 -10.77 -9.18
C ARG A 307 21.76 -10.07 -8.77
N LEU A 308 21.70 -8.74 -8.85
CA LEU A 308 20.54 -7.98 -8.42
C LEU A 308 19.47 -7.87 -9.52
N THR A 309 19.84 -7.89 -10.80
CA THR A 309 18.87 -7.78 -11.90
C THR A 309 17.77 -8.83 -11.83
N LEU A 310 18.12 -10.09 -11.50
CA LEU A 310 17.13 -11.16 -11.36
C LEU A 310 16.17 -10.90 -10.20
N ALA A 311 16.68 -10.48 -9.05
CA ALA A 311 15.88 -10.14 -7.88
C ALA A 311 14.97 -8.93 -8.15
N ARG A 312 15.53 -7.86 -8.75
CA ARG A 312 14.77 -6.67 -9.20
C ARG A 312 13.64 -7.05 -10.12
N SER A 313 13.94 -7.78 -11.19
CA SER A 313 12.93 -8.21 -12.18
C SER A 313 11.83 -9.05 -11.54
N THR A 314 12.16 -9.91 -10.55
CA THR A 314 11.18 -10.70 -9.81
C THR A 314 10.24 -9.81 -8.99
N CYS A 315 10.77 -8.83 -8.26
CA CYS A 315 9.98 -7.88 -7.48
C CYS A 315 9.08 -7.02 -8.38
N GLU A 316 9.64 -6.46 -9.46
CA GLU A 316 8.88 -5.65 -10.42
C GLU A 316 7.80 -6.45 -11.13
N TRP A 317 8.10 -7.70 -11.51
CA TRP A 317 7.11 -8.57 -12.13
C TRP A 317 5.96 -8.89 -11.17
N ALA A 318 6.27 -9.22 -9.90
CA ALA A 318 5.26 -9.45 -8.87
C ALA A 318 4.38 -8.22 -8.66
N ALA A 319 4.97 -7.02 -8.55
CA ALA A 319 4.24 -5.76 -8.40
C ALA A 319 3.30 -5.50 -9.60
N ARG A 320 3.83 -5.56 -10.83
CA ARG A 320 3.01 -5.35 -12.05
C ARG A 320 1.88 -6.37 -12.18
N ARG A 321 2.14 -7.64 -11.86
CA ARG A 321 1.14 -8.71 -11.91
C ARG A 321 0.02 -8.47 -10.89
N GLN A 322 0.38 -8.01 -9.71
CA GLN A 322 -0.55 -7.67 -8.63
C GLN A 322 -1.45 -6.49 -9.02
N ASP A 323 -0.88 -5.41 -9.57
CA ASP A 323 -1.64 -4.26 -10.08
C ASP A 323 -2.63 -4.68 -11.18
N ALA A 324 -2.15 -5.48 -12.14
CA ALA A 324 -2.99 -5.97 -13.24
C ALA A 324 -4.15 -6.85 -12.73
N LEU A 325 -3.90 -7.70 -11.73
CA LEU A 325 -4.91 -8.56 -11.14
C LEU A 325 -5.96 -7.75 -10.37
N SER A 326 -5.53 -6.80 -9.51
CA SER A 326 -6.44 -5.90 -8.79
C SER A 326 -7.35 -5.14 -9.73
N GLN A 327 -6.81 -4.57 -10.82
CA GLN A 327 -7.61 -3.89 -11.84
C GLN A 327 -8.60 -4.81 -12.56
N ARG A 328 -8.21 -6.05 -12.86
CA ARG A 328 -9.09 -7.03 -13.51
C ARG A 328 -10.24 -7.45 -12.60
N VAL A 329 -9.96 -7.74 -11.34
CA VAL A 329 -10.97 -8.08 -10.33
C VAL A 329 -11.94 -6.92 -10.12
N SER A 330 -11.45 -5.70 -9.99
CA SER A 330 -12.27 -4.49 -9.85
C SER A 330 -13.21 -4.28 -11.05
N ARG A 331 -12.68 -4.40 -12.27
CA ARG A 331 -13.50 -4.29 -13.49
C ARG A 331 -14.60 -5.36 -13.55
N MET A 332 -14.28 -6.61 -13.22
CA MET A 332 -15.25 -7.70 -13.23
C MET A 332 -16.32 -7.53 -12.15
N SER A 333 -15.93 -7.07 -10.96
CA SER A 333 -16.86 -6.76 -9.86
C SER A 333 -17.85 -5.67 -10.26
N ASN A 334 -17.38 -4.61 -10.93
CA ASN A 334 -18.23 -3.53 -11.40
C ASN A 334 -19.20 -4.00 -12.49
N LEU A 335 -18.74 -4.80 -13.44
CA LEU A 335 -19.60 -5.35 -14.51
C LEU A 335 -20.69 -6.26 -13.94
N LEU A 336 -20.34 -7.16 -13.03
CA LEU A 336 -21.33 -8.08 -12.44
C LEU A 336 -22.31 -7.34 -11.53
N ARG A 337 -21.85 -6.38 -10.74
CA ARG A 337 -22.73 -5.51 -9.93
C ARG A 337 -23.73 -4.77 -10.79
N THR A 338 -23.26 -4.12 -11.86
CA THR A 338 -24.14 -3.39 -12.79
C THR A 338 -25.17 -4.33 -13.42
N ARG A 339 -24.78 -5.54 -13.78
CA ARG A 339 -25.72 -6.54 -14.33
C ARG A 339 -26.80 -6.92 -13.30
N VAL A 340 -26.42 -7.24 -12.07
CA VAL A 340 -27.36 -7.56 -10.98
C VAL A 340 -28.29 -6.38 -10.68
N GLU A 341 -27.79 -5.14 -10.66
CA GLU A 341 -28.59 -3.94 -10.45
C GLU A 341 -29.63 -3.73 -11.57
N ILE A 342 -29.24 -3.90 -12.84
CA ILE A 342 -30.15 -3.80 -13.99
C ILE A 342 -31.25 -4.85 -13.89
N GLU A 343 -30.92 -6.09 -13.56
CA GLU A 343 -31.90 -7.17 -13.41
C GLU A 343 -32.85 -6.95 -12.25
N GLN A 344 -32.35 -6.47 -11.11
CA GLN A 344 -33.20 -6.10 -9.98
C GLN A 344 -34.19 -4.97 -10.34
N GLN A 345 -33.71 -3.98 -11.11
CA GLN A 345 -34.54 -2.90 -11.59
C GLN A 345 -35.64 -3.39 -12.57
N GLN A 346 -35.28 -4.29 -13.50
CA GLN A 346 -36.26 -4.91 -14.42
C GLN A 346 -37.31 -5.73 -13.66
N SER A 347 -36.89 -6.51 -12.66
CA SER A 347 -37.80 -7.29 -11.81
C SER A 347 -38.73 -6.38 -11.02
N SER A 348 -38.24 -5.28 -10.47
CA SER A 348 -39.04 -4.29 -9.77
C SER A 348 -40.04 -3.61 -10.72
N GLN A 349 -39.67 -3.28 -11.96
CA GLN A 349 -40.59 -2.73 -12.98
C GLN A 349 -41.68 -3.72 -13.38
N ALA A 350 -41.34 -5.01 -13.53
CA ALA A 350 -42.31 -6.05 -13.83
C ALA A 350 -43.34 -6.24 -12.70
N LEU A 351 -42.87 -6.18 -11.44
CA LEU A 351 -43.76 -6.20 -10.28
C LEU A 351 -44.71 -5.00 -10.26
N LEU A 352 -44.20 -3.80 -10.49
CA LEU A 352 -45.01 -2.57 -10.55
C LEU A 352 -46.02 -2.62 -11.71
N ALA A 353 -45.63 -3.13 -12.88
CA ALA A 353 -46.55 -3.32 -14.00
C ALA A 353 -47.70 -4.29 -13.63
N THR A 354 -47.37 -5.40 -12.95
CA THR A 354 -48.38 -6.37 -12.48
C THR A 354 -49.29 -5.75 -11.43
N MET A 355 -48.76 -4.95 -10.50
CA MET A 355 -49.56 -4.23 -9.51
C MET A 355 -50.53 -3.22 -10.18
N ASN A 356 -50.04 -2.45 -11.17
CA ASN A 356 -50.89 -1.53 -11.93
C ASN A 356 -51.99 -2.26 -12.67
N GLN A 357 -51.73 -3.40 -13.30
CA GLN A 357 -52.71 -4.22 -13.98
C GLN A 357 -53.80 -4.74 -12.99
N ARG A 358 -53.38 -5.20 -11.82
CA ARG A 358 -54.30 -5.61 -10.76
C ARG A 358 -55.17 -4.43 -10.28
N GLN A 359 -54.62 -3.27 -10.14
CA GLN A 359 -55.31 -2.05 -9.73
C GLN A 359 -56.36 -1.62 -10.79
N ASP A 360 -56.01 -1.70 -12.08
CA ASP A 360 -56.96 -1.45 -13.19
C ASP A 360 -58.10 -2.44 -13.19
N LEU A 361 -57.85 -3.73 -12.97
CA LEU A 361 -58.89 -4.74 -12.84
C LEU A 361 -59.82 -4.46 -11.63
N GLN A 362 -59.25 -4.07 -10.51
CA GLN A 362 -59.99 -3.71 -9.30
C GLN A 362 -60.90 -2.50 -9.53
N LEU A 363 -60.40 -1.45 -10.21
CA LEU A 363 -61.20 -0.27 -10.59
C LEU A 363 -62.34 -0.64 -11.54
N LYS A 364 -62.13 -1.52 -12.52
CA LYS A 364 -63.21 -2.02 -13.44
C LYS A 364 -64.25 -2.83 -12.69
N LEU A 365 -63.87 -3.71 -11.78
CA LEU A 365 -64.75 -4.46 -10.92
C LEU A 365 -65.61 -3.52 -10.05
N GLN A 366 -64.97 -2.54 -9.42
CA GLN A 366 -65.70 -1.54 -8.60
C GLN A 366 -66.66 -0.74 -9.41
N SER A 367 -66.29 -0.27 -10.62
CA SER A 367 -67.18 0.43 -11.53
C SER A 367 -68.42 -0.44 -11.93
N THR A 368 -68.22 -1.74 -12.15
CA THR A 368 -69.29 -2.69 -12.47
C THR A 368 -70.24 -2.86 -11.28
N VAL A 369 -69.67 -3.01 -10.05
CA VAL A 369 -70.51 -3.12 -8.82
C VAL A 369 -71.27 -1.83 -8.56
N GLU A 370 -70.69 -0.67 -8.79
CA GLU A 370 -71.37 0.64 -8.67
C GLU A 370 -72.55 0.74 -9.67
N GLY A 371 -72.33 0.34 -10.94
CA GLY A 371 -73.44 0.31 -11.95
C GLY A 371 -74.55 -0.59 -11.54
N LEU A 372 -74.29 -1.79 -11.05
CA LEU A 372 -75.23 -2.74 -10.57
C LEU A 372 -76.01 -2.21 -9.35
N SER A 373 -75.29 -1.54 -8.44
CA SER A 373 -75.93 -0.90 -7.27
C SER A 373 -76.91 0.23 -7.66
N VAL A 374 -76.58 1.05 -8.66
CA VAL A 374 -77.47 2.09 -9.18
C VAL A 374 -78.76 1.45 -9.72
N ALA A 375 -78.66 0.38 -10.51
CA ALA A 375 -79.84 -0.31 -11.05
C ALA A 375 -80.69 -0.91 -9.93
N ALA A 376 -80.08 -1.58 -8.95
CA ALA A 376 -80.82 -2.19 -7.83
C ALA A 376 -81.55 -1.14 -6.96
N ILE A 377 -80.81 -0.08 -6.56
CA ILE A 377 -81.41 1.00 -5.74
C ILE A 377 -82.51 1.70 -6.50
N THR A 378 -82.31 1.97 -7.78
CA THR A 378 -83.33 2.60 -8.63
C THR A 378 -84.56 1.72 -8.68
N TYR A 379 -84.44 0.41 -8.88
CA TYR A 379 -85.56 -0.53 -8.90
C TYR A 379 -86.39 -0.50 -7.60
N TYR A 380 -85.70 -0.54 -6.44
CA TYR A 380 -86.35 -0.50 -5.15
C TYR A 380 -87.05 0.83 -4.90
N ILE A 381 -86.40 1.98 -5.19
CA ILE A 381 -87.09 3.30 -4.99
C ILE A 381 -88.28 3.49 -5.92
N VAL A 382 -88.14 3.12 -7.17
CA VAL A 382 -89.31 3.18 -8.14
C VAL A 382 -90.43 2.27 -7.71
N GLY A 383 -90.12 1.07 -7.17
CA GLY A 383 -91.13 0.19 -6.58
C GLY A 383 -91.91 0.85 -5.45
N LEU A 384 -91.18 1.53 -4.50
CA LEU A 384 -91.82 2.28 -3.43
C LEU A 384 -92.72 3.45 -3.94
N VAL A 385 -92.19 4.21 -4.92
CA VAL A 385 -92.94 5.31 -5.55
C VAL A 385 -94.21 4.78 -6.23
N THR A 386 -94.14 3.62 -6.88
CA THR A 386 -95.29 2.97 -7.50
C THR A 386 -96.34 2.55 -6.47
N TYR A 387 -95.94 2.00 -5.31
CA TYR A 387 -96.81 1.67 -4.21
C TYR A 387 -97.50 2.91 -3.62
N LEU A 388 -96.73 4.01 -3.43
CA LEU A 388 -97.28 5.28 -2.97
C LEU A 388 -98.27 5.86 -3.97
N ALA A 389 -98.00 5.81 -5.27
CA ALA A 389 -98.91 6.24 -6.34
C ALA A 389 -100.21 5.41 -6.39
N LYS A 390 -100.16 4.09 -6.12
CA LYS A 390 -101.31 3.25 -5.96
C LYS A 390 -102.21 3.70 -4.82
N GLY A 391 -101.63 4.01 -3.67
CA GLY A 391 -102.40 4.56 -2.52
C GLY A 391 -102.90 5.96 -2.78
N GLY A 392 -102.18 6.83 -3.43
CA GLY A 392 -102.60 8.19 -3.79
C GLY A 392 -103.70 8.24 -4.81
N LYS A 393 -103.85 7.25 -5.67
CA LYS A 393 -104.96 7.17 -6.62
C LYS A 393 -106.34 7.11 -5.92
N ALA A 394 -106.39 6.48 -4.75
CA ALA A 394 -107.54 6.47 -3.90
C ALA A 394 -107.86 7.87 -3.29
N LEU A 395 -106.94 8.77 -3.26
CA LEU A 395 -106.98 10.15 -2.75
C LEU A 395 -107.09 11.22 -3.87
N GLY A 396 -107.31 10.82 -5.15
CA GLY A 396 -107.54 11.75 -6.26
C GLY A 396 -106.27 12.14 -7.06
N TRP A 397 -105.14 11.41 -6.95
CA TRP A 397 -103.88 11.68 -7.69
C TRP A 397 -104.14 11.58 -9.21
N PRO A 398 -103.78 12.61 -10.05
CA PRO A 398 -104.25 12.72 -11.46
C PRO A 398 -103.51 11.77 -12.44
N LEU A 399 -102.35 11.15 -12.02
CA LEU A 399 -101.57 10.26 -12.89
C LEU A 399 -101.77 8.78 -12.51
N SER A 400 -101.72 7.90 -13.53
CA SER A 400 -101.79 6.46 -13.27
C SER A 400 -100.51 6.01 -12.57
N PRO A 401 -100.54 4.92 -11.77
CA PRO A 401 -99.30 4.37 -11.12
C PRO A 401 -98.18 4.06 -12.12
N GLU A 402 -98.55 3.58 -13.33
CA GLU A 402 -97.61 3.24 -14.41
C GLU A 402 -96.97 4.51 -14.99
N SER A 403 -97.73 5.60 -15.17
CA SER A 403 -97.23 6.88 -15.66
C SER A 403 -96.28 7.53 -14.62
N THR A 404 -96.61 7.43 -13.34
CA THR A 404 -95.78 7.92 -12.24
C THR A 404 -94.45 7.15 -12.16
N ALA A 405 -94.46 5.83 -12.32
CA ALA A 405 -93.29 4.99 -12.38
C ALA A 405 -92.41 5.34 -13.58
N ALA A 406 -92.98 5.53 -14.78
CA ALA A 406 -92.28 5.87 -16.00
C ALA A 406 -91.51 7.21 -15.88
N ILE A 407 -92.03 8.20 -15.19
CA ILE A 407 -91.34 9.49 -14.90
C ILE A 407 -90.32 9.34 -13.78
N ALA A 408 -90.64 8.52 -12.77
CA ALA A 408 -89.75 8.31 -11.62
C ALA A 408 -88.41 7.57 -11.99
N ILE A 409 -88.49 6.60 -12.94
CA ILE A 409 -87.33 5.80 -13.34
C ILE A 409 -86.09 6.69 -13.70
N PRO A 410 -86.20 7.58 -14.70
CA PRO A 410 -85.02 8.36 -15.10
C PRO A 410 -84.58 9.36 -14.00
N LEU A 411 -85.53 9.98 -13.28
CA LEU A 411 -85.22 10.93 -12.22
C LEU A 411 -84.45 10.28 -11.03
N VAL A 412 -85.00 9.11 -10.62
CA VAL A 412 -84.33 8.34 -9.52
C VAL A 412 -82.97 7.80 -9.98
N ALA A 413 -82.90 7.25 -11.19
CA ALA A 413 -81.60 6.73 -11.69
C ALA A 413 -80.54 7.81 -11.74
N VAL A 414 -80.80 9.00 -12.25
CA VAL A 414 -79.88 10.12 -12.28
C VAL A 414 -79.54 10.60 -10.87
N SER A 415 -80.51 10.69 -9.96
CA SER A 415 -80.31 11.12 -8.58
C SER A 415 -79.45 10.14 -7.80
N VAL A 416 -79.66 8.85 -7.93
CA VAL A 416 -78.91 7.79 -7.32
C VAL A 416 -77.42 7.83 -7.88
N TRP A 417 -77.34 7.92 -9.22
CA TRP A 417 -75.98 8.00 -9.86
C TRP A 417 -75.25 9.23 -9.41
N LEU A 418 -75.86 10.42 -9.36
CA LEU A 418 -75.21 11.65 -8.86
C LEU A 418 -74.80 11.56 -7.38
N SER A 419 -75.68 10.93 -6.57
CA SER A 419 -75.34 10.73 -5.12
C SER A 419 -74.21 9.80 -4.90
N LEU A 420 -74.15 8.66 -5.58
CA LEU A 420 -73.05 7.73 -5.51
C LEU A 420 -71.73 8.35 -6.03
N ARG A 421 -71.81 9.09 -7.13
CA ARG A 421 -70.66 9.82 -7.69
C ARG A 421 -70.15 10.90 -6.73
N ARG A 422 -71.03 11.65 -6.04
CA ARG A 422 -70.59 12.63 -5.02
C ARG A 422 -70.01 11.99 -3.78
N LEU A 423 -70.56 10.85 -3.37
CA LEU A 423 -70.02 10.10 -2.24
C LEU A 423 -68.63 9.57 -2.56
N HIS A 424 -68.49 9.00 -3.77
CA HIS A 424 -67.19 8.53 -4.27
C HIS A 424 -66.14 9.67 -4.28
N HIS A 425 -66.46 10.82 -4.86
CA HIS A 425 -65.59 12.00 -4.86
C HIS A 425 -65.26 12.52 -3.46
N ARG A 426 -66.12 12.39 -2.46
CA ARG A 426 -65.85 12.81 -1.08
C ARG A 426 -64.93 11.83 -0.33
N LEU A 427 -65.05 10.53 -0.57
CA LEU A 427 -64.25 9.50 0.09
C LEU A 427 -62.83 9.43 -0.46
N PHE A 428 -62.65 9.62 -1.76
CA PHE A 428 -61.37 9.52 -2.43
C PHE A 428 -60.58 10.85 -2.59
N ARG A 429 -61.16 11.98 -2.14
CA ARG A 429 -60.49 13.30 -2.15
C ARG A 429 -59.69 13.60 -0.86
N LYS A 430 -59.59 12.63 0.07
CA LYS A 430 -58.89 12.76 1.35
C LYS A 430 -57.59 11.98 1.43
N HIS A 431 -57.04 11.52 0.30
CA HIS A 431 -55.69 10.97 0.25
C HIS A 431 -54.84 11.66 -0.80
#